data_ac7080fb6ba2254393fa4e99988d90c9
#
_entry.id   ac7080fb6ba2254393fa4e99988d90c9
#
_cell.length_a   1.000
_cell.length_b   1.000
_cell.length_c   1.000
_cell.angle_alpha   90.00
_cell.angle_beta   90.00
_cell.angle_gamma   90.00
#
_symmetry.space_group_name_H-M   'P 1'
#
loop_
_entity.id
_entity.type
_entity.pdbx_description
1 polymer ?
#
loop_
_entity_poly.entity_id
_entity_poly.type
_entity_poly.pdbx_seq_one_letter_code
_entity_poly.pdbx_strand_id
1 'polypeptide(L)'
;MQRSALALALATALACGACSSAVPGEATADRWVATASDPDPSLAIDGIEVVDYPPAYHVLPNYRVAYNFSPPMGGRHDNAWATCTGVVYPVAVRTENMVHSLEHGAVWIAYDPDVLEPQQIARLARRVEGVPYTMMSPYPGMDRPISLQSWGHRLGLDDAGDDRIDQFISALRLNPNTFPEPGATCATLPSSFDTANPPPFVPMEPDPDSPLTLPE
;
A
#
# COMPACT_ATOMS: atom_id res chain seq x y z
N MET A 1 -4.39 -78.09 -47.96
CA MET A 1 -5.16 -76.95 -48.44
C MET A 1 -5.57 -76.13 -47.21
N GLN A 2 -4.74 -75.14 -46.86
CA GLN A 2 -4.97 -74.31 -45.68
C GLN A 2 -5.38 -72.90 -46.19
N ARG A 3 -6.54 -72.45 -45.80
CA ARG A 3 -7.02 -71.10 -46.10
C ARG A 3 -6.73 -70.20 -44.88
N SER A 4 -5.82 -69.25 -45.08
CA SER A 4 -5.53 -68.25 -44.10
C SER A 4 -6.58 -67.12 -44.19
N ALA A 5 -7.22 -66.82 -43.03
CA ALA A 5 -8.11 -65.69 -42.89
C ALA A 5 -7.33 -64.51 -42.34
N LEU A 6 -7.36 -63.40 -43.11
CA LEU A 6 -6.76 -62.13 -42.74
C LEU A 6 -7.76 -61.31 -41.93
N ALA A 7 -7.47 -61.09 -40.69
CA ALA A 7 -8.27 -60.22 -39.82
C ALA A 7 -7.81 -58.73 -39.97
N LEU A 8 -8.74 -57.90 -40.43
CA LEU A 8 -8.53 -56.44 -40.54
C LEU A 8 -8.92 -55.76 -39.22
N ALA A 9 -7.94 -55.23 -38.50
CA ALA A 9 -8.19 -54.47 -37.26
C ALA A 9 -8.46 -53.03 -37.65
N LEU A 10 -9.67 -52.55 -37.33
CA LEU A 10 -10.10 -51.17 -37.49
C LEU A 10 -9.71 -50.38 -36.22
N ALA A 11 -8.72 -49.50 -36.27
CA ALA A 11 -8.35 -48.62 -35.19
C ALA A 11 -9.21 -47.35 -35.27
N THR A 12 -10.15 -47.21 -34.32
CA THR A 12 -10.91 -45.98 -34.11
C THR A 12 -10.10 -45.01 -33.23
N ALA A 13 -9.61 -43.92 -33.83
CA ALA A 13 -8.98 -42.82 -33.10
C ALA A 13 -10.08 -41.95 -32.47
N LEU A 14 -10.18 -41.93 -31.12
CA LEU A 14 -10.96 -40.99 -30.38
C LEU A 14 -10.19 -39.64 -30.35
N ALA A 15 -10.66 -38.65 -31.08
CA ALA A 15 -10.20 -37.29 -30.94
C ALA A 15 -10.87 -36.64 -29.70
N CYS A 16 -10.15 -36.57 -28.57
CA CYS A 16 -10.53 -35.71 -27.45
C CYS A 16 -10.32 -34.24 -27.83
N GLY A 17 -11.37 -33.57 -28.27
CA GLY A 17 -11.41 -32.14 -28.40
C GLY A 17 -11.40 -31.49 -27.00
N ALA A 18 -10.25 -30.99 -26.57
CA ALA A 18 -10.17 -30.11 -25.39
C ALA A 18 -10.81 -28.76 -25.76
N CYS A 19 -12.06 -28.55 -25.37
CA CYS A 19 -12.66 -27.23 -25.35
C CYS A 19 -12.01 -26.45 -24.22
N SER A 20 -10.95 -25.69 -24.50
CA SER A 20 -10.51 -24.62 -23.62
C SER A 20 -11.48 -23.45 -23.81
N SER A 21 -12.49 -23.34 -22.94
CA SER A 21 -13.24 -22.10 -22.78
C SER A 21 -12.32 -21.10 -22.14
N ALA A 22 -11.76 -20.18 -22.94
CA ALA A 22 -11.17 -18.94 -22.42
C ALA A 22 -12.31 -18.18 -21.73
N VAL A 23 -12.26 -18.10 -20.40
CA VAL A 23 -13.06 -17.15 -19.65
C VAL A 23 -12.47 -15.79 -19.94
N PRO A 24 -13.22 -14.83 -20.49
CA PRO A 24 -12.75 -13.46 -20.58
C PRO A 24 -12.81 -12.87 -19.17
N GLY A 25 -11.78 -13.11 -18.38
CA GLY A 25 -11.47 -12.28 -17.23
C GLY A 25 -10.69 -11.09 -17.75
N GLU A 26 -11.36 -9.98 -18.02
CA GLU A 26 -10.63 -8.72 -18.08
C GLU A 26 -9.93 -8.57 -16.72
N ALA A 27 -8.60 -8.54 -16.76
CA ALA A 27 -7.79 -8.26 -15.59
C ALA A 27 -8.04 -6.79 -15.21
N THR A 28 -9.04 -6.55 -14.37
CA THR A 28 -9.31 -5.22 -13.79
C THR A 28 -8.12 -4.71 -12.98
N ALA A 29 -7.16 -5.59 -12.65
CA ALA A 29 -5.91 -5.24 -11.99
C ALA A 29 -4.99 -4.35 -12.84
N ASP A 30 -4.94 -4.54 -14.15
CA ASP A 30 -4.03 -3.78 -15.05
C ASP A 30 -4.39 -2.30 -15.14
N ARG A 31 -5.64 -1.94 -14.92
CA ARG A 31 -6.10 -0.54 -14.95
C ARG A 31 -5.42 0.36 -13.91
N TRP A 32 -5.03 -0.20 -12.79
CA TRP A 32 -4.45 0.54 -11.66
C TRP A 32 -2.91 0.49 -11.62
N VAL A 33 -2.28 -0.08 -12.64
CA VAL A 33 -0.82 -0.09 -12.76
C VAL A 33 -0.38 1.10 -13.61
N ALA A 34 0.57 1.87 -13.08
CA ALA A 34 1.12 3.03 -13.78
C ALA A 34 1.73 2.66 -15.14
N THR A 35 1.46 3.48 -16.15
CA THR A 35 1.98 3.33 -17.50
C THR A 35 2.58 4.65 -17.99
N ALA A 36 3.27 4.64 -19.10
CA ALA A 36 3.79 5.88 -19.69
C ALA A 36 2.69 6.87 -20.14
N SER A 37 1.49 6.37 -20.48
CA SER A 37 0.33 7.19 -20.84
C SER A 37 -0.55 7.56 -19.67
N ASP A 38 -0.43 6.86 -18.56
CA ASP A 38 -1.14 7.11 -17.29
C ASP A 38 -0.15 6.88 -16.14
N PRO A 39 0.68 7.88 -15.82
CA PRO A 39 1.73 7.74 -14.81
C PRO A 39 1.19 7.68 -13.38
N ASP A 40 -0.02 8.17 -13.15
CA ASP A 40 -0.69 8.15 -11.86
C ASP A 40 -2.18 7.74 -12.00
N PRO A 41 -2.47 6.45 -12.11
CA PRO A 41 -3.84 5.98 -12.24
C PRO A 41 -4.67 6.16 -10.95
N SER A 42 -4.03 6.50 -9.81
CA SER A 42 -4.73 6.76 -8.55
C SER A 42 -5.69 7.95 -8.65
N LEU A 43 -5.43 8.90 -9.55
CA LEU A 43 -6.29 10.07 -9.79
C LEU A 43 -7.72 9.70 -10.24
N ALA A 44 -7.93 8.47 -10.69
CA ALA A 44 -9.26 7.95 -11.06
C ALA A 44 -9.97 7.24 -9.89
N ILE A 45 -9.36 7.15 -8.70
CA ILE A 45 -9.99 6.57 -7.50
C ILE A 45 -10.93 7.61 -6.89
N ASP A 46 -12.18 7.24 -6.73
CA ASP A 46 -13.17 8.13 -6.12
C ASP A 46 -12.83 8.46 -4.66
N GLY A 47 -12.78 9.75 -4.33
CA GLY A 47 -12.47 10.27 -3.00
C GLY A 47 -10.97 10.36 -2.68
N ILE A 48 -10.07 10.16 -3.66
CA ILE A 48 -8.64 10.38 -3.45
C ILE A 48 -8.34 11.86 -3.17
N GLU A 49 -7.51 12.10 -2.19
CA GLU A 49 -6.95 13.42 -1.88
C GLU A 49 -5.48 13.43 -2.33
N VAL A 50 -5.08 14.47 -3.06
CA VAL A 50 -3.72 14.59 -3.61
C VAL A 50 -3.14 15.95 -3.28
N VAL A 51 -1.92 15.95 -2.77
CA VAL A 51 -1.12 17.14 -2.49
C VAL A 51 0.29 16.93 -3.04
N ASP A 52 0.78 17.89 -3.79
CA ASP A 52 2.15 17.88 -4.28
C ASP A 52 3.11 18.28 -3.15
N TYR A 53 3.77 17.28 -2.55
CA TYR A 53 4.82 17.49 -1.57
C TYR A 53 6.18 17.44 -2.27
N PRO A 54 7.02 18.46 -2.13
CA PRO A 54 8.41 18.35 -2.52
C PRO A 54 9.14 17.29 -1.67
N PRO A 55 10.29 16.76 -2.11
CA PRO A 55 11.18 15.98 -1.25
C PRO A 55 11.43 16.73 0.06
N ALA A 56 11.24 16.06 1.20
CA ALA A 56 11.21 16.75 2.47
C ALA A 56 12.51 16.58 3.25
N TYR A 57 12.82 17.57 4.11
CA TYR A 57 13.98 17.48 4.99
C TYR A 57 13.68 16.69 6.24
N HIS A 58 14.68 15.94 6.69
CA HIS A 58 14.61 15.21 7.93
C HIS A 58 14.56 16.13 9.15
N VAL A 59 13.74 15.79 10.13
CA VAL A 59 13.77 16.38 11.46
C VAL A 59 14.55 15.49 12.42
N LEU A 60 15.04 16.08 13.52
CA LEU A 60 15.72 15.32 14.56
C LEU A 60 14.72 14.40 15.31
N PRO A 61 15.19 13.29 15.90
CA PRO A 61 14.33 12.30 16.57
C PRO A 61 13.47 12.84 17.71
N ASN A 62 13.84 13.98 18.31
CA ASN A 62 13.09 14.62 19.40
C ASN A 62 12.08 15.66 18.91
N TYR A 63 12.01 15.94 17.61
CA TYR A 63 11.03 16.87 17.03
C TYR A 63 9.73 16.14 16.72
N ARG A 64 8.63 16.89 16.76
CA ARG A 64 7.32 16.49 16.28
C ARG A 64 6.87 17.47 15.22
N VAL A 65 6.26 16.93 14.18
CA VAL A 65 5.73 17.70 13.07
C VAL A 65 4.22 17.84 13.21
N ALA A 66 3.73 19.07 13.27
CA ALA A 66 2.30 19.34 13.14
C ALA A 66 1.96 19.31 11.65
N TYR A 67 1.54 18.14 11.17
CA TYR A 67 1.19 17.94 9.77
C TYR A 67 -0.12 18.64 9.40
N ASN A 68 -0.32 18.91 8.12
CA ASN A 68 -1.57 19.48 7.60
C ASN A 68 -2.71 18.45 7.50
N PHE A 69 -2.40 17.14 7.57
CA PHE A 69 -3.36 16.03 7.59
C PHE A 69 -3.07 15.08 8.77
N SER A 70 -4.10 14.39 9.24
CA SER A 70 -4.01 13.36 10.26
C SER A 70 -4.84 12.13 9.85
N PRO A 71 -4.21 10.99 9.45
CA PRO A 71 -2.78 10.76 9.24
C PRO A 71 -2.19 11.58 8.08
N PRO A 72 -0.89 11.93 8.15
CA PRO A 72 -0.23 12.67 7.09
C PRO A 72 0.15 11.79 5.90
N MET A 73 0.23 12.42 4.73
CA MET A 73 0.61 11.75 3.47
C MET A 73 1.93 12.26 2.87
N GLY A 74 2.72 13.02 3.63
CA GLY A 74 4.00 13.59 3.19
C GLY A 74 4.48 14.71 4.08
N GLY A 75 5.56 15.38 3.68
CA GLY A 75 6.15 16.49 4.41
C GLY A 75 7.38 16.10 5.24
N ARG A 76 7.78 16.95 6.17
CA ARG A 76 8.96 16.73 7.02
C ARG A 76 8.82 15.45 7.82
N HIS A 77 9.92 14.70 7.97
CA HIS A 77 9.89 13.41 8.64
C HIS A 77 11.22 13.09 9.33
N ASP A 78 11.26 12.02 10.13
CA ASP A 78 12.49 11.56 10.80
C ASP A 78 13.50 10.99 9.78
N ASN A 79 14.78 11.07 10.10
CA ASN A 79 15.84 10.43 9.30
C ASN A 79 15.76 8.89 9.29
N ALA A 80 15.12 8.29 10.29
CA ALA A 80 14.86 6.85 10.32
C ALA A 80 13.45 6.56 9.82
N TRP A 81 13.33 5.66 8.84
CA TRP A 81 12.03 5.21 8.35
C TRP A 81 11.51 4.03 9.17
N ALA A 82 10.20 3.86 9.23
CA ALA A 82 9.57 2.66 9.75
C ALA A 82 9.75 1.50 8.78
N THR A 83 9.98 0.27 9.29
CA THR A 83 10.06 -0.92 8.43
C THR A 83 8.76 -1.08 7.64
N CYS A 84 8.84 -1.09 6.30
CA CYS A 84 7.69 -1.22 5.40
C CYS A 84 7.77 -2.48 4.52
N THR A 85 8.25 -3.57 5.07
CA THR A 85 8.37 -4.87 4.37
C THR A 85 7.15 -5.78 4.56
N GLY A 86 5.95 -5.20 4.64
CA GLY A 86 4.72 -5.93 4.93
C GLY A 86 4.49 -6.12 6.43
N VAL A 87 4.79 -5.11 7.22
CA VAL A 87 4.68 -5.14 8.68
C VAL A 87 3.32 -4.62 9.13
N VAL A 88 2.65 -5.42 9.97
CA VAL A 88 1.47 -4.99 10.73
C VAL A 88 1.94 -4.68 12.15
N TYR A 89 2.04 -3.40 12.48
CA TYR A 89 2.44 -2.94 13.81
C TYR A 89 1.31 -3.14 14.81
N PRO A 90 1.58 -3.76 15.97
CA PRO A 90 0.55 -3.96 16.99
C PRO A 90 0.22 -2.70 17.81
N VAL A 91 1.02 -1.65 17.64
CA VAL A 91 0.90 -0.37 18.35
C VAL A 91 1.00 0.80 17.38
N ALA A 92 0.46 1.94 17.78
CA ALA A 92 0.65 3.17 17.03
C ALA A 92 2.12 3.60 17.06
N VAL A 93 2.65 3.94 15.89
CA VAL A 93 4.06 4.24 15.65
C VAL A 93 4.24 5.75 15.48
N ARG A 94 5.39 6.26 15.88
CA ARG A 94 5.76 7.66 15.66
C ARG A 94 5.57 8.05 14.19
N THR A 95 4.73 9.06 13.98
CA THR A 95 4.23 9.46 12.67
C THR A 95 5.35 9.84 11.70
N GLU A 96 6.38 10.55 12.19
CA GLU A 96 7.49 11.00 11.37
C GLU A 96 8.32 9.84 10.77
N ASN A 97 8.38 8.68 11.45
CA ASN A 97 9.01 7.49 10.91
C ASN A 97 8.14 6.83 9.81
N MET A 98 6.81 6.85 10.00
CA MET A 98 5.87 6.32 9.00
C MET A 98 5.90 7.15 7.72
N VAL A 99 5.93 8.49 7.84
CA VAL A 99 6.00 9.40 6.68
C VAL A 99 7.26 9.17 5.85
N HIS A 100 8.43 8.94 6.47
CA HIS A 100 9.65 8.62 5.72
C HIS A 100 9.48 7.36 4.85
N SER A 101 8.78 6.36 5.33
CA SER A 101 8.51 5.15 4.52
C SER A 101 7.66 5.45 3.27
N LEU A 102 6.80 6.48 3.31
CA LEU A 102 6.05 6.91 2.13
C LEU A 102 6.98 7.51 1.06
N GLU A 103 8.04 8.21 1.47
CA GLU A 103 9.07 8.77 0.58
C GLU A 103 9.82 7.67 -0.18
N HIS A 104 9.89 6.43 0.38
CA HIS A 104 10.44 5.24 -0.25
C HIS A 104 9.45 4.51 -1.18
N GLY A 105 8.22 5.02 -1.34
CA GLY A 105 7.18 4.41 -2.18
C GLY A 105 6.32 3.36 -1.48
N ALA A 106 6.27 3.39 -0.15
CA ALA A 106 5.38 2.52 0.59
C ALA A 106 3.93 3.04 0.62
N VAL A 107 3.00 2.10 0.83
CA VAL A 107 1.62 2.38 1.22
C VAL A 107 1.46 2.06 2.70
N TRP A 108 0.93 3.02 3.44
CA TRP A 108 0.57 2.87 4.85
C TRP A 108 -0.94 2.79 5.01
N ILE A 109 -1.44 1.73 5.63
CA ILE A 109 -2.83 1.60 6.08
C ILE A 109 -2.90 1.97 7.55
N ALA A 110 -3.46 3.13 7.87
CA ALA A 110 -3.77 3.53 9.22
C ALA A 110 -5.22 3.15 9.55
N TYR A 111 -5.49 2.75 10.80
CA TYR A 111 -6.84 2.46 11.25
C TYR A 111 -7.08 2.98 12.67
N ASP A 112 -8.30 3.40 12.95
CA ASP A 112 -8.70 3.78 14.29
C ASP A 112 -9.04 2.52 15.11
N PRO A 113 -8.24 2.18 16.14
CA PRO A 113 -8.45 0.97 16.92
C PRO A 113 -9.67 1.05 17.87
N ASP A 114 -10.19 2.26 18.13
CA ASP A 114 -11.35 2.48 18.98
C ASP A 114 -12.68 2.34 18.22
N VAL A 115 -12.60 2.36 16.88
CA VAL A 115 -13.77 2.33 15.98
C VAL A 115 -13.84 1.03 15.18
N LEU A 116 -12.69 0.53 14.70
CA LEU A 116 -12.67 -0.60 13.77
C LEU A 116 -12.71 -1.94 14.49
N GLU A 117 -13.67 -2.79 14.11
CA GLU A 117 -13.82 -4.13 14.69
C GLU A 117 -12.64 -5.06 14.34
N PRO A 118 -12.27 -6.01 15.22
CA PRO A 118 -11.13 -6.90 15.01
C PRO A 118 -11.15 -7.69 13.70
N GLN A 119 -12.33 -8.03 13.19
CA GLN A 119 -12.48 -8.74 11.92
C GLN A 119 -12.13 -7.85 10.72
N GLN A 120 -12.45 -6.57 10.78
CA GLN A 120 -12.09 -5.57 9.76
C GLN A 120 -10.59 -5.30 9.81
N ILE A 121 -10.00 -5.17 11.00
CA ILE A 121 -8.55 -5.03 11.19
C ILE A 121 -7.83 -6.23 10.57
N ALA A 122 -8.26 -7.45 10.85
CA ALA A 122 -7.70 -8.66 10.25
C ALA A 122 -7.86 -8.71 8.73
N ARG A 123 -8.92 -8.13 8.17
CA ARG A 123 -9.14 -8.03 6.73
C ARG A 123 -8.13 -7.07 6.07
N LEU A 124 -7.84 -5.95 6.71
CA LEU A 124 -6.79 -5.01 6.26
C LEU A 124 -5.39 -5.64 6.36
N ALA A 125 -5.09 -6.29 7.49
CA ALA A 125 -3.80 -6.93 7.73
C ALA A 125 -3.41 -7.93 6.63
N ARG A 126 -4.35 -8.70 6.10
CA ARG A 126 -4.09 -9.64 4.99
C ARG A 126 -3.60 -8.99 3.69
N ARG A 127 -3.84 -7.69 3.49
CA ARG A 127 -3.32 -6.94 2.33
C ARG A 127 -1.90 -6.45 2.53
N VAL A 128 -1.43 -6.50 3.78
CA VAL A 128 -0.14 -5.95 4.19
C VAL A 128 0.85 -7.05 4.54
N GLU A 129 0.44 -8.06 5.32
CA GLU A 129 1.34 -9.09 5.86
C GLU A 129 2.23 -9.72 4.79
N GLY A 130 3.54 -9.49 4.89
CA GLY A 130 4.55 -10.02 3.98
C GLY A 130 4.57 -9.37 2.58
N VAL A 131 3.77 -8.35 2.31
CA VAL A 131 3.77 -7.62 1.04
C VAL A 131 4.80 -6.48 1.12
N PRO A 132 5.92 -6.52 0.38
CA PRO A 132 6.93 -5.46 0.43
C PRO A 132 6.35 -4.10 0.07
N TYR A 133 6.88 -3.05 0.68
CA TYR A 133 6.44 -1.66 0.52
C TYR A 133 4.97 -1.46 0.90
N THR A 134 4.53 -2.20 1.92
CA THR A 134 3.31 -1.93 2.66
C THR A 134 3.58 -1.97 4.16
N MET A 135 2.79 -1.24 4.92
CA MET A 135 2.78 -1.27 6.38
C MET A 135 1.40 -0.90 6.89
N MET A 136 1.08 -1.36 8.10
CA MET A 136 -0.20 -1.06 8.75
C MET A 136 0.04 -0.76 10.22
N SER A 137 -0.67 0.21 10.78
CA SER A 137 -0.63 0.51 12.21
C SER A 137 -1.95 1.07 12.73
N PRO A 138 -2.23 0.93 14.05
CA PRO A 138 -3.20 1.78 14.70
C PRO A 138 -2.83 3.26 14.55
N TYR A 139 -3.86 4.11 14.48
CA TYR A 139 -3.74 5.57 14.52
C TYR A 139 -5.01 6.13 15.18
N PRO A 140 -5.00 6.37 16.51
CA PRO A 140 -6.19 6.82 17.24
C PRO A 140 -6.61 8.23 16.82
N GLY A 141 -7.92 8.49 16.82
CA GLY A 141 -8.47 9.82 16.65
C GLY A 141 -8.49 10.33 15.21
N MET A 142 -8.59 9.42 14.24
CA MET A 142 -8.76 9.79 12.83
C MET A 142 -10.18 10.30 12.53
N ASP A 143 -10.31 11.04 11.44
CA ASP A 143 -11.60 11.50 10.89
C ASP A 143 -12.42 10.38 10.23
N ARG A 144 -11.76 9.29 9.84
CA ARG A 144 -12.36 8.09 9.22
C ARG A 144 -11.80 6.82 9.86
N PRO A 145 -12.55 5.72 9.95
CA PRO A 145 -12.08 4.47 10.54
C PRO A 145 -10.83 3.89 9.90
N ILE A 146 -10.64 4.15 8.61
CA ILE A 146 -9.52 3.66 7.79
C ILE A 146 -8.99 4.81 6.96
N SER A 147 -7.68 4.94 6.91
CA SER A 147 -7.01 5.88 6.01
C SER A 147 -5.81 5.22 5.36
N LEU A 148 -5.70 5.34 4.04
CA LEU A 148 -4.54 4.89 3.28
C LEU A 148 -3.70 6.10 2.91
N GLN A 149 -2.39 5.97 3.03
CA GLN A 149 -1.42 6.99 2.66
C GLN A 149 -0.35 6.40 1.74
N SER A 150 0.04 7.18 0.75
CA SER A 150 1.28 7.11 0.01
C SER A 150 1.82 8.54 -0.12
N TRP A 151 3.03 8.75 -0.60
CA TRP A 151 3.55 10.11 -0.71
C TRP A 151 2.63 10.99 -1.55
N GLY A 152 2.16 12.08 -0.95
CA GLY A 152 1.23 13.01 -1.59
C GLY A 152 -0.20 12.51 -1.80
N HIS A 153 -0.55 11.30 -1.38
CA HIS A 153 -1.86 10.69 -1.66
C HIS A 153 -2.51 10.15 -0.39
N ARG A 154 -3.80 10.42 -0.20
CA ARG A 154 -4.62 9.93 0.91
C ARG A 154 -5.98 9.47 0.43
N LEU A 155 -6.51 8.43 1.08
CA LEU A 155 -7.88 7.95 0.88
C LEU A 155 -8.50 7.53 2.21
N GLY A 156 -9.54 8.25 2.64
CA GLY A 156 -10.32 7.91 3.84
C GLY A 156 -11.49 6.97 3.50
N LEU A 157 -11.67 5.90 4.28
CA LEU A 157 -12.69 4.87 4.07
C LEU A 157 -13.35 4.44 5.38
N ASP A 158 -14.56 3.84 5.26
CA ASP A 158 -15.34 3.35 6.40
C ASP A 158 -15.38 1.81 6.49
N ASP A 159 -15.10 1.10 5.39
CA ASP A 159 -15.23 -0.36 5.31
C ASP A 159 -13.92 -1.00 4.82
N ALA A 160 -13.41 -1.96 5.59
CA ALA A 160 -12.26 -2.77 5.21
C ALA A 160 -12.51 -3.69 3.99
N GLY A 161 -13.74 -3.74 3.50
CA GLY A 161 -14.14 -4.44 2.29
C GLY A 161 -14.18 -3.60 1.04
N ASP A 162 -13.90 -2.32 1.13
CA ASP A 162 -13.93 -1.40 -0.01
C ASP A 162 -12.86 -1.75 -1.04
N ASP A 163 -13.26 -1.93 -2.29
CA ASP A 163 -12.35 -2.30 -3.39
C ASP A 163 -11.31 -1.21 -3.69
N ARG A 164 -11.58 0.05 -3.29
CA ARG A 164 -10.63 1.16 -3.46
C ARG A 164 -9.34 0.96 -2.66
N ILE A 165 -9.34 0.11 -1.62
CA ILE A 165 -8.13 -0.27 -0.89
C ILE A 165 -7.14 -0.96 -1.84
N ASP A 166 -7.60 -1.95 -2.59
CA ASP A 166 -6.77 -2.71 -3.52
C ASP A 166 -6.37 -1.85 -4.74
N GLN A 167 -7.25 -0.95 -5.19
CA GLN A 167 -6.96 0.04 -6.23
C GLN A 167 -5.84 1.00 -5.80
N PHE A 168 -5.91 1.56 -4.58
CA PHE A 168 -4.91 2.46 -4.02
C PHE A 168 -3.53 1.78 -3.90
N ILE A 169 -3.50 0.56 -3.35
CA ILE A 169 -2.26 -0.22 -3.22
C ILE A 169 -1.65 -0.48 -4.61
N SER A 170 -2.46 -0.89 -5.58
CA SER A 170 -2.00 -1.20 -6.93
C SER A 170 -1.47 0.02 -7.67
N ALA A 171 -2.12 1.18 -7.50
CA ALA A 171 -1.77 2.41 -8.19
C ALA A 171 -0.51 3.09 -7.64
N LEU A 172 -0.28 3.01 -6.32
CA LEU A 172 0.68 3.87 -5.65
C LEU A 172 1.90 3.13 -5.06
N ARG A 173 1.74 1.85 -4.68
CA ARG A 173 2.86 1.08 -4.15
C ARG A 173 3.97 0.93 -5.17
N LEU A 174 5.14 1.52 -4.89
CA LEU A 174 6.29 1.53 -5.80
C LEU A 174 6.02 2.18 -7.18
N ASN A 175 5.04 3.05 -7.29
CA ASN A 175 4.85 3.84 -8.50
C ASN A 175 5.92 4.94 -8.57
N PRO A 176 6.94 4.85 -9.43
CA PRO A 176 8.09 5.75 -9.42
C PRO A 176 7.75 7.20 -9.83
N ASN A 177 6.51 7.45 -10.25
CA ASN A 177 6.05 8.77 -10.64
C ASN A 177 5.42 9.55 -9.45
N THR A 178 5.18 8.88 -8.31
CA THR A 178 4.39 9.46 -7.20
C THR A 178 5.16 9.57 -5.87
N PHE A 179 6.46 9.24 -5.83
CA PHE A 179 7.28 9.40 -4.62
C PHE A 179 8.72 9.80 -4.99
N PRO A 180 9.44 10.51 -4.09
CA PRO A 180 10.71 11.17 -4.44
C PRO A 180 11.93 10.24 -4.49
N GLU A 181 11.95 9.09 -3.79
CA GLU A 181 13.14 8.24 -3.66
C GLU A 181 13.00 6.83 -4.32
N PRO A 182 12.83 6.73 -5.66
CA PRO A 182 12.75 5.45 -6.33
C PRO A 182 14.00 4.60 -6.12
N GLY A 183 13.80 3.39 -5.60
CA GLY A 183 14.89 2.46 -5.28
C GLY A 183 15.34 2.45 -3.82
N ALA A 184 14.84 3.34 -2.98
CA ALA A 184 15.07 3.30 -1.54
C ALA A 184 14.50 2.02 -0.91
N THR A 185 15.13 1.53 0.16
CA THR A 185 14.75 0.26 0.81
C THR A 185 13.68 0.44 1.89
N CYS A 186 12.77 -0.52 2.00
CA CYS A 186 11.83 -0.64 3.12
C CYS A 186 12.37 -1.43 4.32
N ALA A 187 13.50 -2.13 4.15
CA ALA A 187 14.14 -2.86 5.24
C ALA A 187 14.94 -1.92 6.14
N THR A 188 14.89 -2.14 7.43
CA THR A 188 15.64 -1.37 8.43
C THR A 188 16.62 -2.25 9.19
N LEU A 189 17.65 -1.63 9.74
CA LEU A 189 18.49 -2.26 10.76
C LEU A 189 17.92 -1.95 12.15
N PRO A 190 18.00 -2.87 13.13
CA PRO A 190 17.51 -2.61 14.50
C PRO A 190 18.17 -1.39 15.16
N SER A 191 19.38 -1.02 14.73
CA SER A 191 20.07 0.18 15.22
C SER A 191 19.50 1.50 14.68
N SER A 192 18.75 1.47 13.56
CA SER A 192 18.13 2.65 12.99
C SER A 192 16.64 2.75 13.35
N PHE A 193 15.93 1.62 13.34
CA PHE A 193 14.53 1.53 13.71
C PHE A 193 14.22 0.13 14.27
N ASP A 194 13.82 0.06 15.53
CA ASP A 194 13.41 -1.20 16.17
C ASP A 194 11.96 -1.52 15.85
N THR A 195 11.74 -2.43 14.90
CA THR A 195 10.40 -2.85 14.47
C THR A 195 9.59 -3.52 15.59
N ALA A 196 10.27 -4.19 16.53
CA ALA A 196 9.60 -4.87 17.64
C ALA A 196 9.18 -3.89 18.76
N ASN A 197 9.94 -2.79 18.92
CA ASN A 197 9.67 -1.74 19.90
C ASN A 197 9.77 -0.37 19.21
N PRO A 198 8.84 -0.05 18.30
CA PRO A 198 8.94 1.17 17.52
C PRO A 198 8.80 2.42 18.41
N PRO A 199 9.39 3.55 18.00
CA PRO A 199 9.18 4.82 18.67
C PRO A 199 7.68 5.13 18.81
N PRO A 200 7.21 5.58 19.99
CA PRO A 200 5.79 5.72 20.26
C PRO A 200 5.16 6.85 19.47
N PHE A 201 3.91 6.62 19.07
CA PHE A 201 3.01 7.66 18.56
C PHE A 201 2.77 8.74 19.62
N VAL A 202 2.80 10.00 19.18
CA VAL A 202 2.40 11.16 19.97
C VAL A 202 1.40 11.94 19.13
N PRO A 203 0.13 12.05 19.56
CA PRO A 203 -0.86 12.80 18.81
C PRO A 203 -0.48 14.28 18.72
N MET A 204 -0.66 14.85 17.55
CA MET A 204 -0.52 16.28 17.29
C MET A 204 -1.78 16.74 16.57
N GLU A 205 -2.31 17.90 16.95
CA GLU A 205 -3.39 18.52 16.21
C GLU A 205 -2.89 18.89 14.80
N PRO A 206 -3.66 18.63 13.75
CA PRO A 206 -3.32 19.07 12.41
C PRO A 206 -3.17 20.60 12.34
N ASP A 207 -2.14 21.06 11.66
CA ASP A 207 -1.94 22.48 11.37
C ASP A 207 -2.10 22.72 9.86
N PRO A 208 -3.25 23.26 9.40
CA PRO A 208 -3.50 23.50 7.99
C PRO A 208 -2.53 24.52 7.38
N ASP A 209 -1.92 25.35 8.20
CA ASP A 209 -0.91 26.33 7.78
C ASP A 209 0.53 25.75 7.88
N SER A 210 0.66 24.47 8.27
CA SER A 210 1.97 23.82 8.33
C SER A 210 2.65 23.89 6.96
N PRO A 211 3.88 24.40 6.87
CA PRO A 211 4.53 24.58 5.59
C PRO A 211 4.78 23.22 4.92
N LEU A 212 4.30 23.08 3.70
CA LEU A 212 4.58 21.91 2.84
C LEU A 212 6.05 21.89 2.40
N THR A 213 6.65 23.08 2.35
CA THR A 213 8.06 23.31 2.03
C THR A 213 8.82 23.76 3.28
N LEU A 214 10.15 23.66 3.24
CA LEU A 214 10.98 24.28 4.26
C LEU A 214 10.83 25.80 4.27
N PRO A 215 10.98 26.45 5.43
CA PRO A 215 11.29 27.87 5.44
C PRO A 215 12.63 28.08 4.71
N GLU A 216 12.67 29.10 3.85
CA GLU A 216 13.89 29.57 3.21
C GLU A 216 14.95 30.02 4.24
#